data_2f09e1e349910f854059e41b4f736e8f
#
_entry.id   2f09e1e349910f854059e41b4f736e8f
#
_cell.length_a   1.000
_cell.length_b   1.000
_cell.length_c   1.000
_cell.angle_alpha   90.00
_cell.angle_beta   90.00
_cell.angle_gamma   90.00
#
_symmetry.space_group_name_H-M   'P 1'
#
loop_
_entity.id
_entity.type
_entity.pdbx_description
1 polymer ?
#
loop_
_entity_poly.entity_id
_entity_poly.type
_entity_poly.pdbx_seq_one_letter_code
_entity_poly.pdbx_strand_id
1 'polypeptide(L)'
;YFEARNNEDYEAVIALESRAGTYGTNSDGSFHKPKSISSVEQWQRFNQGGVTNVFYPEAIQLSEDVVFVRLYAEGMVTAGGQASDYRTRVTMNWVKEDGKWVVKTQHYSPASYGGVHRTQKADFEE
;
A
#
# COMPACT_ATOMS: atom_id res chain seq x y z
N TYR A 1 2.99 -8.90 1.55
CA TYR A 1 3.27 -7.94 0.47
C TYR A 1 4.35 -6.95 0.90
N PHE A 2 4.16 -6.23 1.99
CA PHE A 2 5.15 -5.26 2.47
C PHE A 2 6.45 -5.91 2.94
N GLU A 3 6.36 -7.10 3.53
CA GLU A 3 7.55 -7.86 3.89
C GLU A 3 8.39 -8.20 2.66
N ALA A 4 7.75 -8.66 1.59
CA ALA A 4 8.45 -8.94 0.34
C ALA A 4 9.11 -7.68 -0.24
N ARG A 5 8.44 -6.53 -0.16
CA ARG A 5 9.01 -5.24 -0.59
C ARG A 5 10.23 -4.87 0.24
N ASN A 6 10.14 -5.02 1.56
CA ASN A 6 11.23 -4.70 2.48
C ASN A 6 12.45 -5.62 2.26
N ASN A 7 12.21 -6.86 1.89
CA ASN A 7 13.26 -7.84 1.60
C ASN A 7 13.78 -7.76 0.17
N GLU A 8 13.25 -6.83 -0.63
CA GLU A 8 13.61 -6.67 -2.05
C GLU A 8 13.34 -7.93 -2.87
N ASP A 9 12.38 -8.74 -2.42
CA ASP A 9 11.91 -9.91 -3.17
C ASP A 9 10.82 -9.48 -4.15
N TYR A 10 11.25 -8.84 -5.22
CA TYR A 10 10.32 -8.23 -6.16
C TYR A 10 9.57 -9.23 -7.02
N GLU A 11 10.09 -10.44 -7.18
CA GLU A 11 9.34 -11.50 -7.83
C GLU A 11 8.11 -11.88 -6.99
N ALA A 12 8.29 -11.98 -5.67
CA ALA A 12 7.16 -12.21 -4.77
C ALA A 12 6.20 -11.02 -4.76
N VAL A 13 6.72 -9.79 -4.81
CA VAL A 13 5.88 -8.58 -4.84
C VAL A 13 4.95 -8.60 -6.05
N ILE A 14 5.49 -8.78 -7.24
CA ILE A 14 4.67 -8.76 -8.46
C ILE A 14 3.72 -9.96 -8.54
N ALA A 15 4.09 -11.09 -7.92
CA ALA A 15 3.18 -12.24 -7.85
C ALA A 15 1.98 -11.98 -6.97
N LEU A 16 2.08 -11.03 -6.03
CA LEU A 16 0.98 -10.61 -5.17
C LEU A 16 0.19 -9.43 -5.73
N GLU A 17 0.58 -8.90 -6.89
CA GLU A 17 -0.15 -7.85 -7.58
C GLU A 17 -0.97 -8.44 -8.72
N SER A 18 -2.14 -7.84 -8.97
CA SER A 18 -2.97 -8.28 -10.08
C SER A 18 -2.21 -8.19 -11.41
N ARG A 19 -2.06 -9.30 -12.09
CA ARG A 19 -1.43 -9.33 -13.43
C ARG A 19 -2.36 -8.80 -14.52
N ALA A 20 -3.63 -8.62 -14.20
CA ALA A 20 -4.58 -7.91 -15.08
C ALA A 20 -4.46 -6.38 -14.94
N GLY A 21 -3.69 -5.93 -13.98
CA GLY A 21 -3.43 -4.53 -13.73
C GLY A 21 -3.94 -4.06 -12.38
N THR A 22 -3.21 -3.12 -11.78
CA THR A 22 -3.53 -2.52 -10.49
C THR A 22 -3.87 -1.03 -10.66
N TYR A 23 -4.59 -0.50 -9.69
CA TYR A 23 -4.96 0.91 -9.63
C TYR A 23 -4.43 1.50 -8.33
N GLY A 24 -3.70 2.59 -8.41
CA GLY A 24 -3.06 3.19 -7.26
C GLY A 24 -3.34 4.68 -7.13
N THR A 25 -3.34 5.15 -5.89
CA THR A 25 -3.33 6.57 -5.55
C THR A 25 -2.24 6.76 -4.51
N ASN A 26 -1.28 7.62 -4.82
CA ASN A 26 -0.10 7.79 -3.97
C ASN A 26 -0.26 8.95 -2.99
N SER A 27 0.59 8.95 -1.97
CA SER A 27 0.59 9.97 -0.93
C SER A 27 1.31 11.26 -1.32
N ASP A 28 1.77 11.36 -2.57
CA ASP A 28 2.50 12.53 -3.07
C ASP A 28 1.59 13.70 -3.46
N GLY A 29 0.28 13.57 -3.26
CA GLY A 29 -0.68 14.60 -3.61
C GLY A 29 -1.12 14.58 -5.07
N SER A 30 -0.59 13.68 -5.88
CA SER A 30 -1.01 13.56 -7.27
C SER A 30 -2.38 12.89 -7.39
N PHE A 31 -2.98 13.05 -8.55
CA PHE A 31 -4.23 12.37 -8.87
C PHE A 31 -3.99 10.87 -9.05
N HIS A 32 -5.03 10.09 -9.38
CA HIS A 32 -4.87 8.65 -9.54
C HIS A 32 -3.86 8.32 -10.62
N LYS A 33 -3.15 7.22 -10.42
CA LYS A 33 -2.29 6.66 -11.44
C LYS A 33 -3.11 5.86 -12.46
N PRO A 34 -2.68 5.81 -13.72
CA PRO A 34 -3.32 4.91 -14.67
C PRO A 34 -3.17 3.45 -14.23
N LYS A 35 -4.01 2.58 -14.76
CA LYS A 35 -3.85 1.15 -14.55
C LYS A 35 -2.42 0.74 -14.94
N SER A 36 -1.77 -0.02 -14.08
CA SER A 36 -0.38 -0.43 -14.32
C SER A 36 -0.18 -1.91 -14.05
N ILE A 37 0.80 -2.47 -14.74
CA ILE A 37 1.30 -3.83 -14.50
C ILE A 37 2.77 -3.67 -14.20
N SER A 38 3.13 -3.86 -12.92
CA SER A 38 4.50 -3.64 -12.47
C SER A 38 5.43 -4.76 -12.92
N SER A 39 6.70 -4.43 -13.09
CA SER A 39 7.77 -5.38 -13.35
C SER A 39 8.80 -5.35 -12.24
N VAL A 40 9.64 -6.38 -12.18
CA VAL A 40 10.74 -6.44 -11.22
C VAL A 40 11.67 -5.24 -11.39
N GLU A 41 11.97 -4.86 -12.63
CA GLU A 41 12.86 -3.74 -12.93
C GLU A 41 12.30 -2.41 -12.43
N GLN A 42 10.98 -2.21 -12.57
CA GLN A 42 10.33 -1.02 -12.03
C GLN A 42 10.45 -0.95 -10.51
N TRP A 43 10.19 -2.07 -9.83
CA TRP A 43 10.32 -2.14 -8.38
C TRP A 43 11.75 -1.89 -7.92
N GLN A 44 12.74 -2.42 -8.63
CA GLN A 44 14.15 -2.17 -8.33
C GLN A 44 14.49 -0.68 -8.39
N ARG A 45 13.91 0.03 -9.34
CA ARG A 45 14.13 1.49 -9.48
C ARG A 45 13.42 2.30 -8.41
N PHE A 46 12.20 1.90 -8.02
CA PHE A 46 11.39 2.70 -7.10
C PHE A 46 11.72 2.44 -5.63
N ASN A 47 12.11 1.24 -5.28
CA ASN A 47 12.24 0.82 -3.88
C ASN A 47 13.71 0.74 -3.43
N GLN A 48 14.53 1.67 -3.86
CA GLN A 48 15.95 1.66 -3.53
C GLN A 48 16.17 2.01 -2.05
N GLY A 49 16.29 0.97 -1.21
CA GLY A 49 16.54 1.13 0.21
C GLY A 49 15.35 1.59 1.03
N GLY A 50 14.16 1.61 0.44
CA GLY A 50 12.96 1.96 1.17
C GLY A 50 12.52 0.85 2.11
N VAL A 51 11.92 1.23 3.24
CA VAL A 51 11.38 0.30 4.23
C VAL A 51 9.98 0.78 4.61
N THR A 52 9.03 -0.16 4.65
CA THR A 52 7.66 0.11 5.06
C THR A 52 7.26 -0.87 6.16
N ASN A 53 6.99 -0.36 7.35
CA ASN A 53 6.54 -1.17 8.48
C ASN A 53 5.05 -1.01 8.67
N VAL A 54 4.35 -2.12 8.79
CA VAL A 54 2.89 -2.18 8.88
C VAL A 54 2.47 -2.21 10.34
N PHE A 55 1.50 -1.36 10.69
CA PHE A 55 0.91 -1.29 12.02
C PHE A 55 -0.61 -1.37 11.92
N TYR A 56 -1.22 -2.09 12.85
CA TYR A 56 -2.67 -2.16 13.03
C TYR A 56 -3.42 -2.63 11.78
N PRO A 57 -2.94 -3.69 11.10
CA PRO A 57 -3.63 -4.14 9.90
C PRO A 57 -5.01 -4.73 10.25
N GLU A 58 -5.98 -4.43 9.42
CA GLU A 58 -7.34 -4.94 9.55
C GLU A 58 -7.83 -5.39 8.18
N ALA A 59 -8.31 -6.62 8.10
CA ALA A 59 -8.85 -7.19 6.88
C ALA A 59 -10.34 -7.43 7.06
N ILE A 60 -11.14 -6.91 6.13
CA ILE A 60 -12.59 -7.01 6.17
C ILE A 60 -13.06 -7.65 4.87
N GLN A 61 -13.67 -8.83 4.98
CA GLN A 61 -14.18 -9.52 3.80
C GLN A 61 -15.45 -8.85 3.32
N LEU A 62 -15.44 -8.38 2.07
CA LEU A 62 -16.59 -7.71 1.48
C LEU A 62 -17.44 -8.65 0.63
N SER A 63 -16.84 -9.65 0.04
CA SER A 63 -17.52 -10.71 -0.70
C SER A 63 -16.62 -11.93 -0.71
N GLU A 64 -17.07 -13.00 -1.36
CA GLU A 64 -16.29 -14.24 -1.45
C GLU A 64 -14.92 -14.01 -2.09
N ASP A 65 -14.82 -13.06 -3.02
CA ASP A 65 -13.61 -12.83 -3.80
C ASP A 65 -12.98 -11.47 -3.56
N VAL A 66 -13.43 -10.70 -2.55
CA VAL A 66 -12.92 -9.35 -2.27
C VAL A 66 -12.70 -9.16 -0.78
N VAL A 67 -11.50 -8.73 -0.43
CA VAL A 67 -11.14 -8.34 0.94
C VAL A 67 -10.59 -6.91 0.90
N PHE A 68 -11.18 -6.06 1.74
CA PHE A 68 -10.69 -4.72 1.99
C PHE A 68 -9.69 -4.76 3.15
N VAL A 69 -8.53 -4.12 2.97
CA VAL A 69 -7.51 -4.04 4.00
C VAL A 69 -7.20 -2.57 4.27
N ARG A 70 -7.11 -2.22 5.55
CA ARG A 70 -6.64 -0.90 5.96
C ARG A 70 -5.57 -1.04 7.02
N LEU A 71 -4.61 -0.13 7.02
CA LEU A 71 -3.49 -0.15 7.96
C LEU A 71 -2.83 1.23 8.04
N TYR A 72 -2.02 1.40 9.07
CA TYR A 72 -1.07 2.47 9.16
C TYR A 72 0.31 1.91 8.82
N ALA A 73 1.10 2.68 8.10
CA ALA A 73 2.45 2.28 7.77
C ALA A 73 3.41 3.44 8.00
N GLU A 74 4.59 3.13 8.50
CA GLU A 74 5.67 4.10 8.61
C GLU A 74 6.99 3.45 8.23
N GLY A 75 7.92 4.28 7.79
CA GLY A 75 9.20 3.78 7.35
C GLY A 75 10.01 4.90 6.73
N MET A 76 10.75 4.54 5.72
CA MET A 76 11.64 5.46 5.02
C MET A 76 11.52 5.26 3.52
N VAL A 77 11.47 6.37 2.79
CA VAL A 77 11.56 6.35 1.33
C VAL A 77 12.82 7.08 0.92
N THR A 78 13.41 6.61 -0.16
CA THR A 78 14.61 7.22 -0.73
C THR A 78 14.26 7.78 -2.10
N ALA A 79 14.50 9.07 -2.26
CA ALA A 79 14.27 9.76 -3.53
C ALA A 79 15.41 10.76 -3.77
N GLY A 80 15.98 10.75 -4.97
CA GLY A 80 17.07 11.65 -5.31
C GLY A 80 18.30 11.53 -4.41
N GLY A 81 18.56 10.33 -3.87
CA GLY A 81 19.68 10.08 -2.98
C GLY A 81 19.45 10.51 -1.53
N GLN A 82 18.25 11.00 -1.21
CA GLN A 82 17.92 11.41 0.15
C GLN A 82 16.87 10.48 0.74
N ALA A 83 17.08 10.09 2.00
CA ALA A 83 16.11 9.32 2.77
C ALA A 83 15.24 10.27 3.58
N SER A 84 13.94 10.00 3.62
CA SER A 84 13.00 10.78 4.41
C SER A 84 11.99 9.88 5.10
N ASP A 85 11.48 10.33 6.25
CA ASP A 85 10.44 9.63 6.99
C ASP A 85 9.19 9.52 6.13
N TYR A 86 8.56 8.36 6.24
CA TYR A 86 7.35 8.04 5.49
C TYR A 86 6.29 7.55 6.46
N ARG A 87 5.18 8.30 6.55
CA ARG A 87 4.03 7.94 7.38
C ARG A 87 2.78 8.03 6.53
N THR A 88 2.05 6.93 6.47
CA THR A 88 0.95 6.84 5.53
C THR A 88 -0.18 5.99 6.08
N ARG A 89 -1.39 6.35 5.67
CA ARG A 89 -2.57 5.51 5.81
C ARG A 89 -2.74 4.76 4.50
N VAL A 90 -2.97 3.47 4.61
CA VAL A 90 -3.08 2.62 3.42
C VAL A 90 -4.42 1.91 3.44
N THR A 91 -5.11 1.95 2.30
CA THR A 91 -6.25 1.08 2.05
C THR A 91 -5.98 0.29 0.78
N MET A 92 -6.41 -0.96 0.78
CA MET A 92 -6.19 -1.87 -0.33
C MET A 92 -7.43 -2.72 -0.55
N ASN A 93 -7.68 -3.05 -1.81
CA ASN A 93 -8.61 -4.13 -2.12
C ASN A 93 -7.83 -5.30 -2.69
N TRP A 94 -7.97 -6.43 -2.02
CA TRP A 94 -7.43 -7.70 -2.48
C TRP A 94 -8.54 -8.49 -3.13
N VAL A 95 -8.24 -9.05 -4.29
CA VAL A 95 -9.21 -9.83 -5.06
C VAL A 95 -8.64 -11.20 -5.38
N LYS A 96 -9.53 -12.15 -5.63
CA LYS A 96 -9.12 -13.51 -5.99
C LYS A 96 -9.07 -13.62 -7.51
N GLU A 97 -7.86 -13.86 -8.04
CA GLU A 97 -7.64 -14.07 -9.47
C GLU A 97 -6.97 -15.43 -9.66
N ASP A 98 -7.57 -16.30 -10.44
CA ASP A 98 -7.07 -17.65 -10.72
C ASP A 98 -6.77 -18.43 -9.44
N GLY A 99 -7.64 -18.29 -8.44
CA GLY A 99 -7.51 -18.97 -7.15
C GLY A 99 -6.50 -18.36 -6.20
N LYS A 100 -5.91 -17.21 -6.52
CA LYS A 100 -4.92 -16.55 -5.68
C LYS A 100 -5.38 -15.15 -5.30
N TRP A 101 -5.10 -14.77 -4.05
CA TRP A 101 -5.35 -13.41 -3.59
C TRP A 101 -4.25 -12.48 -4.08
N VAL A 102 -4.64 -11.42 -4.78
CA VAL A 102 -3.72 -10.40 -5.28
C VAL A 102 -4.25 -9.01 -4.96
N VAL A 103 -3.37 -8.05 -4.80
CA VAL A 103 -3.79 -6.67 -4.58
C VAL A 103 -4.25 -6.07 -5.92
N LYS A 104 -5.44 -5.47 -5.89
CA LYS A 104 -6.05 -4.85 -7.07
C LYS A 104 -5.99 -3.34 -6.99
N THR A 105 -6.24 -2.77 -5.83
CA THR A 105 -6.19 -1.32 -5.63
C THR A 105 -5.39 -1.00 -4.38
N GLN A 106 -4.72 0.14 -4.41
CA GLN A 106 -4.00 0.67 -3.26
C GLN A 106 -4.21 2.18 -3.19
N HIS A 107 -4.43 2.68 -2.00
CA HIS A 107 -4.51 4.11 -1.74
C HIS A 107 -3.61 4.45 -0.57
N TYR A 108 -2.68 5.35 -0.78
CA TYR A 108 -1.75 5.86 0.22
C TYR A 108 -2.03 7.33 0.43
N SER A 109 -2.17 7.75 1.68
CA SER A 109 -2.35 9.17 2.00
C SER A 109 -1.53 9.52 3.24
N PRO A 110 -1.02 10.77 3.33
CA PRO A 110 -0.17 11.16 4.45
C PRO A 110 -0.90 10.99 5.79
N ALA A 111 -0.17 10.47 6.78
CA ALA A 111 -0.66 10.35 8.15
C ALA A 111 0.01 11.43 9.01
N SER A 112 -0.56 12.64 8.98
CA SER A 112 0.03 13.81 9.62
C SER A 112 0.22 13.67 11.13
N TYR A 113 -0.58 12.81 11.77
CA TYR A 113 -0.49 12.57 13.21
C TYR A 113 0.18 11.23 13.54
N GLY A 114 0.89 10.63 12.57
CA GLY A 114 1.45 9.31 12.74
C GLY A 114 0.36 8.29 13.00
N GLY A 115 0.63 7.28 13.83
CA GLY A 115 -0.35 6.26 14.19
C GLY A 115 -1.35 6.69 15.25
N VAL A 116 -1.35 7.96 15.64
CA VAL A 116 -2.24 8.47 16.69
C VAL A 116 -3.62 8.73 16.10
N HIS A 117 -4.64 8.22 16.77
CA HIS A 117 -6.03 8.48 16.39
C HIS A 117 -6.43 9.87 16.88
N ARG A 118 -6.67 10.79 15.95
CA ARG A 118 -7.00 12.18 16.24
C ARG A 118 -8.46 12.52 15.97
N THR A 119 -9.22 11.59 15.47
CA THR A 119 -10.65 11.80 15.24
C THR A 119 -11.35 12.01 16.57
N GLN A 120 -12.13 13.06 16.67
CA GLN A 120 -12.84 13.39 17.90
C GLN A 120 -14.04 12.47 18.08
N LYS A 121 -14.39 12.21 19.35
CA LYS A 121 -15.58 11.43 19.64
C LYS A 121 -16.83 12.02 18.97
N ALA A 122 -16.93 13.34 18.95
CA ALA A 122 -18.05 14.04 18.36
C ALA A 122 -18.23 13.78 16.86
N ASP A 123 -17.16 13.32 16.18
CA ASP A 123 -17.25 13.00 14.74
C ASP A 123 -18.12 11.78 14.48
N PHE A 124 -18.38 10.97 15.50
CA PHE A 124 -19.22 9.77 15.41
C PHE A 124 -20.58 9.94 16.08
N GLU A 125 -20.84 11.10 16.65
CA GLU A 125 -22.12 11.41 17.30
C GLU A 125 -22.98 12.26 16.37
N GLU A 126 -24.22 11.86 16.19
CA GLU A 126 -25.20 12.59 15.38
C GLU A 126 -26.20 13.36 16.21
#